data_f952369f4dd80391a35a2d2f4792fa73
#
_entry.id   f952369f4dd80391a35a2d2f4792fa73
#
_cell.length_a   1.000
_cell.length_b   1.000
_cell.length_c   1.000
_cell.angle_alpha   90.00
_cell.angle_beta   90.00
_cell.angle_gamma   90.00
#
_symmetry.space_group_name_H-M   'P 1'
#
loop_
_entity.id
_entity.type
_entity.pdbx_description
1 polymer ?
#
loop_
_entity_poly.entity_id
_entity_poly.type
_entity_poly.pdbx_seq_one_letter_code
_entity_poly.pdbx_strand_id
1 'polypeptide(L)'
;MNHTRRWLAIAAALTGLITSLGSTAALAQGAPLKFGVGMFQPDREKNDATYRPLAQHLSSRLGRPVELRTVDSWEGLAKSLANGETDIALMGPWGYVLANHFSDAQVVSTILYQGKPEYFAIMITHPDSGLQSVDDLLGPRGRGRTFAFGDKGSTSGYLIPLHFFMQRGIEPEKHFSRVLHTRHQAIQTQVTAGQIDAGADFNRNRSTMIDQGLIRAERSKVIWQSDPLPNDAVAVSATLFKDKAFVARLQQALAEVGSLLNSQPQLLPANYTGFVNADNAFYKPIRDAGLATGKLTPRP
;
A
#
# COMPACT_ATOMS: atom_id res chain seq x y z
N MET A 1 60.72 71.05 31.38
CA MET A 1 61.30 70.61 32.71
C MET A 1 60.68 69.23 33.00
N ASN A 2 61.60 68.27 33.17
CA ASN A 2 61.52 67.00 33.92
C ASN A 2 60.46 65.96 33.58
N HIS A 3 60.85 64.87 33.00
CA HIS A 3 61.35 63.58 33.55
C HIS A 3 60.22 62.82 34.25
N THR A 4 59.97 61.58 34.09
CA THR A 4 60.81 60.36 33.98
C THR A 4 59.93 59.13 33.63
N ARG A 5 60.41 58.32 32.74
CA ARG A 5 60.75 56.86 32.85
C ARG A 5 59.69 55.87 33.34
N ARG A 6 59.37 55.03 32.42
CA ARG A 6 59.68 53.57 32.45
C ARG A 6 59.07 52.76 33.59
N TRP A 7 58.29 51.76 33.32
CA TRP A 7 58.76 50.34 33.30
C TRP A 7 57.71 49.46 32.64
N LEU A 8 58.19 48.54 31.77
CA LEU A 8 57.57 47.43 31.20
C LEU A 8 57.12 46.40 32.26
N ALA A 9 55.94 45.81 32.12
CA ALA A 9 55.64 44.49 32.64
C ALA A 9 54.83 43.74 31.54
N ILE A 10 55.50 42.78 30.92
CA ILE A 10 54.94 41.79 30.04
C ILE A 10 54.19 40.80 30.94
N ALA A 11 52.88 40.78 30.85
CA ALA A 11 52.07 39.65 31.33
C ALA A 11 51.50 38.92 30.11
N ALA A 12 52.17 37.83 29.76
CA ALA A 12 51.67 36.90 28.77
C ALA A 12 50.46 36.14 29.35
N ALA A 13 49.27 36.58 29.02
CA ALA A 13 48.06 35.79 29.27
C ALA A 13 47.90 34.82 28.12
N LEU A 14 48.28 33.56 28.34
CA LEU A 14 47.87 32.43 27.52
C LEU A 14 46.35 32.24 27.69
N THR A 15 45.59 32.86 26.83
CA THR A 15 44.16 32.53 26.66
C THR A 15 44.09 31.30 25.76
N GLY A 16 43.98 30.14 26.40
CA GLY A 16 43.72 28.89 25.71
C GLY A 16 42.42 28.97 24.96
N LEU A 17 42.51 29.01 23.63
CA LEU A 17 41.39 28.87 22.73
C LEU A 17 40.98 27.39 22.77
N ILE A 18 40.07 27.05 23.70
CA ILE A 18 39.37 25.77 23.63
C ILE A 18 38.36 25.91 22.46
N THR A 19 38.81 25.68 21.24
CA THR A 19 37.94 25.37 20.13
C THR A 19 37.33 24.02 20.45
N SER A 20 36.15 24.02 21.05
CA SER A 20 35.27 22.86 21.05
C SER A 20 34.92 22.53 19.59
N LEU A 21 35.68 21.65 19.01
CA LEU A 21 35.31 20.90 17.81
C LEU A 21 34.08 20.06 18.17
N GLY A 22 32.92 20.73 18.21
CA GLY A 22 31.66 20.11 18.06
C GLY A 22 31.57 19.61 16.60
N SER A 23 32.33 18.55 16.28
CA SER A 23 32.05 17.77 15.10
C SER A 23 30.68 17.13 15.27
N THR A 24 29.65 17.89 14.95
CA THR A 24 28.43 17.27 14.48
C THR A 24 28.86 16.53 13.21
N ALA A 25 29.14 15.23 13.38
CA ALA A 25 29.14 14.31 12.25
C ALA A 25 27.73 14.44 11.63
N ALA A 26 27.58 15.35 10.69
CA ALA A 26 26.55 15.28 9.70
C ALA A 26 26.80 13.96 8.99
N LEU A 27 26.15 12.89 9.49
CA LEU A 27 26.03 11.65 8.77
C LEU A 27 25.65 12.06 7.37
N ALA A 28 26.47 11.72 6.39
CA ALA A 28 26.17 11.92 4.99
C ALA A 28 24.84 11.20 4.73
N GLN A 29 23.75 11.93 4.92
CA GLN A 29 22.40 11.43 4.69
C GLN A 29 22.34 11.19 3.19
N GLY A 30 22.33 9.92 2.79
CA GLY A 30 22.11 9.56 1.39
C GLY A 30 20.84 10.24 0.87
N ALA A 31 20.70 10.37 -0.44
CA ALA A 31 19.50 10.97 -1.02
C ALA A 31 18.23 10.35 -0.42
N PRO A 32 17.15 11.13 -0.19
CA PRO A 32 15.90 10.64 0.41
C PRO A 32 15.39 9.40 -0.31
N LEU A 33 14.88 8.44 0.47
CA LEU A 33 14.15 7.29 -0.05
C LEU A 33 12.71 7.70 -0.34
N LYS A 34 12.21 7.35 -1.49
CA LYS A 34 10.83 7.62 -1.91
C LYS A 34 9.94 6.44 -1.53
N PHE A 35 9.07 6.64 -0.56
CA PHE A 35 8.11 5.62 -0.10
C PHE A 35 6.75 5.84 -0.75
N GLY A 36 6.46 5.04 -1.77
CA GLY A 36 5.18 5.06 -2.48
C GLY A 36 4.10 4.30 -1.74
N VAL A 37 2.92 4.90 -1.63
CA VAL A 37 1.74 4.28 -1.04
C VAL A 37 0.55 4.50 -1.97
N GLY A 38 -0.24 3.45 -2.21
CA GLY A 38 -1.48 3.57 -2.98
C GLY A 38 -2.57 4.32 -2.22
N MET A 39 -3.67 4.61 -2.92
CA MET A 39 -4.83 5.29 -2.33
C MET A 39 -5.70 4.31 -1.53
N PHE A 40 -5.36 4.11 -0.27
CA PHE A 40 -6.16 3.32 0.67
C PHE A 40 -7.26 4.13 1.36
N GLN A 41 -7.15 5.47 1.36
CA GLN A 41 -8.10 6.38 1.97
C GLN A 41 -8.92 7.11 0.89
N PRO A 42 -10.07 7.71 1.24
CA PRO A 42 -10.95 8.39 0.27
C PRO A 42 -10.28 9.53 -0.48
N ASP A 43 -9.38 10.23 0.17
CA ASP A 43 -8.65 11.37 -0.38
C ASP A 43 -7.16 11.34 -0.02
N ARG A 44 -6.37 12.14 -0.74
CA ARG A 44 -4.92 12.22 -0.59
C ARG A 44 -4.49 12.72 0.78
N GLU A 45 -5.16 13.72 1.32
CA GLU A 45 -4.81 14.31 2.61
C GLU A 45 -4.93 13.29 3.74
N LYS A 46 -6.05 12.56 3.79
CA LYS A 46 -6.25 11.47 4.75
C LYS A 46 -5.27 10.33 4.53
N ASN A 47 -4.98 9.99 3.26
CA ASN A 47 -4.00 8.96 2.95
C ASN A 47 -2.61 9.34 3.45
N ASP A 48 -2.17 10.56 3.17
CA ASP A 48 -0.88 11.07 3.63
C ASP A 48 -0.81 11.15 5.17
N ALA A 49 -1.86 11.63 5.83
CA ALA A 49 -1.94 11.66 7.29
C ALA A 49 -1.83 10.27 7.91
N THR A 50 -2.46 9.27 7.28
CA THR A 50 -2.46 7.87 7.74
C THR A 50 -1.09 7.21 7.65
N TYR A 51 -0.33 7.46 6.57
CA TYR A 51 0.93 6.74 6.31
C TYR A 51 2.19 7.56 6.62
N ARG A 52 2.06 8.85 6.93
CA ARG A 52 3.18 9.71 7.37
C ARG A 52 3.89 9.19 8.63
N PRO A 53 3.19 8.70 9.67
CA PRO A 53 3.86 8.15 10.85
C PRO A 53 4.74 6.94 10.53
N LEU A 54 4.28 6.05 9.64
CA LEU A 54 5.08 4.92 9.17
C LEU A 54 6.33 5.39 8.40
N ALA A 55 6.21 6.37 7.51
CA ALA A 55 7.34 6.94 6.79
C ALA A 55 8.38 7.56 7.74
N GLN A 56 7.93 8.27 8.78
CA GLN A 56 8.79 8.84 9.81
C GLN A 56 9.50 7.76 10.64
N HIS A 57 8.79 6.70 11.01
CA HIS A 57 9.38 5.54 11.68
C HIS A 57 10.48 4.91 10.83
N LEU A 58 10.20 4.63 9.55
CA LEU A 58 11.18 4.09 8.62
C LEU A 58 12.39 5.03 8.46
N SER A 59 12.16 6.36 8.38
CA SER A 59 13.24 7.34 8.31
C SER A 59 14.17 7.23 9.52
N SER A 60 13.61 7.16 10.72
CA SER A 60 14.37 7.02 11.97
C SER A 60 15.17 5.71 12.01
N ARG A 61 14.55 4.58 11.63
CA ARG A 61 15.18 3.26 11.71
C ARG A 61 16.23 3.01 10.63
N LEU A 62 16.03 3.60 9.45
CA LEU A 62 16.97 3.46 8.34
C LEU A 62 18.11 4.48 8.38
N GLY A 63 18.05 5.50 9.28
CA GLY A 63 19.04 6.56 9.39
C GLY A 63 19.14 7.43 8.12
N ARG A 64 18.03 7.51 7.34
CA ARG A 64 17.97 8.19 6.05
C ARG A 64 16.56 8.77 5.86
N PRO A 65 16.39 9.97 5.29
CA PRO A 65 15.08 10.53 5.04
C PRO A 65 14.22 9.60 4.19
N VAL A 66 12.96 9.40 4.60
CA VAL A 66 11.96 8.64 3.85
C VAL A 66 10.80 9.59 3.53
N GLU A 67 10.65 9.91 2.25
CA GLU A 67 9.61 10.79 1.74
C GLU A 67 8.39 9.99 1.31
N LEU A 68 7.25 10.24 1.95
CA LEU A 68 5.98 9.64 1.57
C LEU A 68 5.49 10.21 0.24
N ARG A 69 5.04 9.33 -0.63
CA ARG A 69 4.43 9.66 -1.93
C ARG A 69 3.16 8.86 -2.13
N THR A 70 2.00 9.50 -2.02
CA THR A 70 0.73 8.89 -2.40
C THR A 70 0.59 8.88 -3.91
N VAL A 71 0.28 7.72 -4.48
CA VAL A 71 0.04 7.51 -5.91
C VAL A 71 -1.42 7.18 -6.16
N ASP A 72 -2.05 7.84 -7.14
CA ASP A 72 -3.51 7.85 -7.31
C ASP A 72 -4.09 6.52 -7.84
N SER A 73 -3.28 5.67 -8.47
CA SER A 73 -3.71 4.37 -8.98
C SER A 73 -2.73 3.25 -8.62
N TRP A 74 -3.22 2.04 -8.49
CA TRP A 74 -2.40 0.86 -8.20
C TRP A 74 -1.44 0.54 -9.35
N GLU A 75 -1.90 0.68 -10.58
CA GLU A 75 -1.06 0.52 -11.77
C GLU A 75 0.02 1.59 -11.84
N GLY A 76 -0.32 2.85 -11.50
CA GLY A 76 0.63 3.95 -11.42
C GLY A 76 1.73 3.70 -10.38
N LEU A 77 1.38 3.15 -9.21
CA LEU A 77 2.35 2.80 -8.17
C LEU A 77 3.29 1.67 -8.63
N ALA A 78 2.76 0.66 -9.31
CA ALA A 78 3.59 -0.40 -9.89
C ALA A 78 4.58 0.14 -10.92
N LYS A 79 4.14 1.03 -11.81
CA LYS A 79 4.99 1.72 -12.79
C LYS A 79 6.04 2.60 -12.13
N SER A 80 5.65 3.37 -11.10
CA SER A 80 6.54 4.24 -10.34
C SER A 80 7.68 3.48 -9.67
N LEU A 81 7.39 2.30 -9.09
CA LEU A 81 8.41 1.42 -8.53
C LEU A 81 9.30 0.83 -9.65
N ALA A 82 8.70 0.44 -10.78
CA ALA A 82 9.41 -0.12 -11.92
C ALA A 82 10.39 0.89 -12.55
N ASN A 83 10.01 2.16 -12.62
CA ASN A 83 10.81 3.22 -13.24
C ASN A 83 11.80 3.88 -12.27
N GLY A 84 11.85 3.46 -10.99
CA GLY A 84 12.73 4.05 -9.98
C GLY A 84 12.28 5.43 -9.47
N GLU A 85 11.05 5.82 -9.77
CA GLU A 85 10.41 7.01 -9.18
C GLU A 85 9.99 6.79 -7.73
N THR A 86 9.91 5.54 -7.34
CA THR A 86 9.64 5.05 -5.98
C THR A 86 10.71 4.01 -5.63
N ASP A 87 11.21 4.04 -4.42
CA ASP A 87 12.25 3.13 -3.92
C ASP A 87 11.67 1.97 -3.11
N ILE A 88 10.70 2.29 -2.26
CA ILE A 88 9.95 1.36 -1.41
C ILE A 88 8.47 1.60 -1.69
N ALA A 89 7.65 0.57 -1.82
CA ALA A 89 6.22 0.72 -2.06
C ALA A 89 5.39 -0.19 -1.14
N LEU A 90 4.33 0.39 -0.54
CA LEU A 90 3.24 -0.37 0.07
C LEU A 90 2.09 -0.44 -0.93
N MET A 91 1.83 -1.63 -1.45
CA MET A 91 0.94 -1.83 -2.59
C MET A 91 0.17 -3.14 -2.52
N GLY A 92 -0.98 -3.16 -3.19
CA GLY A 92 -1.76 -4.39 -3.33
C GLY A 92 -0.99 -5.50 -4.06
N PRO A 93 -1.33 -6.77 -3.83
CA PRO A 93 -0.61 -7.93 -4.36
C PRO A 93 -0.45 -7.93 -5.88
N TRP A 94 -1.49 -7.55 -6.62
CA TRP A 94 -1.42 -7.47 -8.09
C TRP A 94 -0.48 -6.36 -8.56
N GLY A 95 -0.53 -5.20 -7.93
CA GLY A 95 0.42 -4.11 -8.19
C GLY A 95 1.86 -4.56 -7.99
N TYR A 96 2.12 -5.33 -6.91
CA TYR A 96 3.43 -5.93 -6.68
C TYR A 96 3.83 -6.92 -7.78
N VAL A 97 2.94 -7.83 -8.16
CA VAL A 97 3.23 -8.81 -9.22
C VAL A 97 3.55 -8.12 -10.56
N LEU A 98 2.84 -7.04 -10.88
CA LEU A 98 3.15 -6.20 -12.06
C LEU A 98 4.54 -5.56 -11.93
N ALA A 99 4.86 -4.90 -10.82
CA ALA A 99 6.16 -4.28 -10.59
C ALA A 99 7.30 -5.31 -10.65
N ASN A 100 7.11 -6.48 -10.02
CA ASN A 100 8.07 -7.57 -10.10
C ASN A 100 8.24 -8.05 -11.54
N HIS A 101 7.16 -8.21 -12.29
CA HIS A 101 7.20 -8.66 -13.68
C HIS A 101 7.95 -7.71 -14.60
N PHE A 102 7.75 -6.41 -14.47
CA PHE A 102 8.33 -5.42 -15.37
C PHE A 102 9.73 -4.94 -14.99
N SER A 103 10.11 -5.02 -13.70
CA SER A 103 11.36 -4.41 -13.22
C SER A 103 12.16 -5.23 -12.23
N ASP A 104 11.78 -6.49 -11.97
CA ASP A 104 12.39 -7.33 -10.94
C ASP A 104 12.33 -6.72 -9.52
N ALA A 105 11.39 -5.80 -9.25
CA ALA A 105 11.10 -5.34 -7.91
C ALA A 105 10.81 -6.55 -6.99
N GLN A 106 11.26 -6.49 -5.75
CA GLN A 106 11.18 -7.63 -4.82
C GLN A 106 10.38 -7.25 -3.58
N VAL A 107 9.47 -8.13 -3.17
CA VAL A 107 8.79 -8.01 -1.88
C VAL A 107 9.77 -8.35 -0.75
N VAL A 108 9.67 -7.63 0.34
CA VAL A 108 10.46 -7.84 1.55
C VAL A 108 9.59 -8.15 2.76
N SER A 109 8.35 -7.68 2.78
CA SER A 109 7.39 -7.93 3.86
C SER A 109 5.95 -7.85 3.35
N THR A 110 5.02 -8.44 4.09
CA THR A 110 3.58 -8.26 3.93
C THR A 110 2.97 -7.71 5.20
N ILE A 111 1.90 -6.90 5.06
CA ILE A 111 1.22 -6.32 6.21
C ILE A 111 0.27 -7.33 6.86
N LEU A 112 0.10 -7.23 8.18
CA LEU A 112 -0.84 -8.03 8.96
C LEU A 112 -2.12 -7.24 9.24
N TYR A 113 -3.25 -7.86 9.03
CA TYR A 113 -4.56 -7.36 9.45
C TYR A 113 -5.17 -8.36 10.45
N GLN A 114 -5.44 -7.89 11.69
CA GLN A 114 -5.90 -8.75 12.79
C GLN A 114 -5.03 -10.02 12.96
N GLY A 115 -3.70 -9.83 12.86
CA GLY A 115 -2.70 -10.88 13.01
C GLY A 115 -2.51 -11.80 11.79
N LYS A 116 -3.24 -11.58 10.69
CA LYS A 116 -3.18 -12.44 9.50
C LYS A 116 -2.57 -11.71 8.30
N PRO A 117 -1.71 -12.39 7.52
CA PRO A 117 -1.13 -11.85 6.29
C PRO A 117 -2.07 -12.02 5.07
N GLU A 118 -3.37 -12.11 5.29
CA GLU A 118 -4.38 -12.46 4.29
C GLU A 118 -5.59 -11.54 4.37
N TYR A 119 -6.31 -11.45 3.25
CA TYR A 119 -7.61 -10.79 3.14
C TYR A 119 -8.46 -11.46 2.05
N PHE A 120 -9.67 -10.97 1.79
CA PHE A 120 -10.60 -11.56 0.83
C PHE A 120 -11.12 -10.52 -0.15
N ALA A 121 -11.15 -10.88 -1.45
CA ALA A 121 -11.98 -10.19 -2.41
C ALA A 121 -13.45 -10.57 -2.18
N ILE A 122 -14.33 -9.61 -2.38
CA ILE A 122 -15.78 -9.81 -2.29
C ILE A 122 -16.47 -9.19 -3.51
N MET A 123 -17.64 -9.72 -3.85
CA MET A 123 -18.59 -9.02 -4.69
C MET A 123 -19.82 -8.68 -3.87
N ILE A 124 -20.26 -7.45 -4.01
CA ILE A 124 -21.38 -6.88 -3.26
C ILE A 124 -22.51 -6.45 -4.19
N THR A 125 -23.70 -6.42 -3.63
CA THR A 125 -24.91 -5.92 -4.27
C THR A 125 -25.81 -5.22 -3.27
N HIS A 126 -26.74 -4.41 -3.75
CA HIS A 126 -27.80 -3.87 -2.91
C HIS A 126 -28.86 -4.98 -2.65
N PRO A 127 -29.41 -5.11 -1.43
CA PRO A 127 -30.42 -6.14 -1.12
C PRO A 127 -31.63 -6.11 -2.06
N ASP A 128 -32.06 -4.93 -2.46
CA ASP A 128 -33.24 -4.72 -3.33
C ASP A 128 -32.92 -4.85 -4.84
N SER A 129 -31.67 -5.21 -5.20
CA SER A 129 -31.24 -5.38 -6.61
C SER A 129 -31.87 -6.57 -7.31
N GLY A 130 -32.46 -7.50 -6.55
CA GLY A 130 -32.90 -8.80 -7.05
C GLY A 130 -31.80 -9.84 -7.23
N LEU A 131 -30.53 -9.45 -6.95
CA LEU A 131 -29.36 -10.36 -6.96
C LEU A 131 -29.11 -10.86 -5.53
N GLN A 132 -29.48 -12.10 -5.26
CA GLN A 132 -29.38 -12.68 -3.92
C GLN A 132 -28.12 -13.53 -3.69
N SER A 133 -27.50 -13.96 -4.78
CA SER A 133 -26.31 -14.85 -4.81
C SER A 133 -25.39 -14.48 -5.97
N VAL A 134 -24.21 -15.08 -5.98
CA VAL A 134 -23.31 -14.99 -7.14
C VAL A 134 -23.89 -15.68 -8.36
N ASP A 135 -24.68 -16.76 -8.18
CA ASP A 135 -25.32 -17.44 -9.29
C ASP A 135 -26.39 -16.56 -9.97
N ASP A 136 -27.09 -15.71 -9.20
CA ASP A 136 -27.96 -14.69 -9.79
C ASP A 136 -27.17 -13.69 -10.64
N LEU A 137 -25.98 -13.28 -10.17
CA LEU A 137 -25.11 -12.36 -10.90
C LEU A 137 -24.56 -12.98 -12.20
N LEU A 138 -24.20 -14.26 -12.17
CA LEU A 138 -23.66 -15.00 -13.32
C LEU A 138 -24.76 -15.44 -14.31
N GLY A 139 -25.98 -15.59 -13.83
CA GLY A 139 -27.12 -16.10 -14.59
C GLY A 139 -27.89 -15.02 -15.36
N PRO A 140 -29.10 -15.38 -15.85
CA PRO A 140 -29.94 -14.44 -16.61
C PRO A 140 -30.32 -13.17 -15.86
N ARG A 141 -30.41 -13.22 -14.51
CA ARG A 141 -30.73 -12.04 -13.67
C ARG A 141 -29.61 -11.00 -13.66
N GLY A 142 -28.35 -11.44 -13.81
CA GLY A 142 -27.20 -10.56 -13.89
C GLY A 142 -26.98 -9.95 -15.28
N ARG A 143 -27.53 -10.55 -16.32
CA ARG A 143 -27.43 -10.02 -17.68
C ARG A 143 -28.10 -8.66 -17.77
N GLY A 144 -27.40 -7.72 -18.41
CA GLY A 144 -27.92 -6.35 -18.56
C GLY A 144 -27.83 -5.50 -17.29
N ARG A 145 -27.32 -6.01 -16.18
CA ARG A 145 -26.99 -5.24 -14.97
C ARG A 145 -25.74 -4.42 -15.13
N THR A 146 -25.54 -3.47 -14.24
CA THR A 146 -24.30 -2.70 -14.14
C THR A 146 -23.34 -3.36 -13.16
N PHE A 147 -22.05 -3.46 -13.51
CA PHE A 147 -21.02 -4.01 -12.63
C PHE A 147 -19.84 -3.04 -12.52
N ALA A 148 -19.35 -2.80 -11.31
CA ALA A 148 -18.16 -1.99 -11.08
C ALA A 148 -16.98 -2.85 -10.62
N PHE A 149 -15.89 -2.78 -11.39
CA PHE A 149 -14.57 -3.20 -10.96
C PHE A 149 -13.84 -2.06 -10.25
N GLY A 150 -12.84 -2.42 -9.47
CA GLY A 150 -11.81 -1.51 -8.98
C GLY A 150 -10.86 -1.03 -10.09
N ASP A 151 -9.81 -0.31 -9.69
CA ASP A 151 -8.68 0.05 -10.55
C ASP A 151 -8.06 -1.21 -11.18
N LYS A 152 -7.58 -1.10 -12.43
CA LYS A 152 -6.99 -2.24 -13.17
C LYS A 152 -5.74 -2.84 -12.51
N GLY A 153 -5.07 -2.10 -11.65
CA GLY A 153 -3.99 -2.60 -10.80
C GLY A 153 -4.45 -3.20 -9.47
N SER A 154 -5.78 -3.21 -9.19
CA SER A 154 -6.32 -3.78 -7.96
C SER A 154 -6.41 -5.31 -8.04
N THR A 155 -5.99 -5.98 -6.99
CA THR A 155 -6.12 -7.45 -6.84
C THR A 155 -7.58 -7.83 -6.65
N SER A 156 -8.18 -7.39 -5.55
CA SER A 156 -9.55 -7.76 -5.14
C SER A 156 -10.64 -7.03 -5.90
N GLY A 157 -10.35 -5.81 -6.37
CA GLY A 157 -11.32 -5.05 -7.15
C GLY A 157 -11.32 -5.39 -8.63
N TYR A 158 -10.25 -6.01 -9.15
CA TYR A 158 -10.16 -6.28 -10.59
C TYR A 158 -9.69 -7.68 -10.92
N LEU A 159 -8.43 -8.03 -10.62
CA LEU A 159 -7.83 -9.27 -11.14
C LEU A 159 -8.59 -10.52 -10.70
N ILE A 160 -8.85 -10.66 -9.40
CA ILE A 160 -9.46 -11.88 -8.85
C ILE A 160 -10.94 -12.02 -9.26
N PRO A 161 -11.77 -10.95 -9.20
CA PRO A 161 -13.11 -11.00 -9.79
C PRO A 161 -13.13 -11.31 -11.29
N LEU A 162 -12.22 -10.72 -12.07
CA LEU A 162 -12.09 -11.02 -13.50
C LEU A 162 -11.75 -12.48 -13.73
N HIS A 163 -10.75 -13.01 -12.99
CA HIS A 163 -10.39 -14.43 -13.05
C HIS A 163 -11.58 -15.34 -12.72
N PHE A 164 -12.34 -14.99 -11.68
CA PHE A 164 -13.54 -15.72 -11.29
C PHE A 164 -14.61 -15.75 -12.40
N PHE A 165 -14.87 -14.64 -13.09
CA PHE A 165 -15.78 -14.58 -14.23
C PHE A 165 -15.27 -15.43 -15.40
N MET A 166 -14.00 -15.25 -15.77
CA MET A 166 -13.39 -15.98 -16.89
C MET A 166 -13.37 -17.50 -16.70
N GLN A 167 -13.10 -17.98 -15.47
CA GLN A 167 -13.19 -19.42 -15.15
C GLN A 167 -14.59 -20.00 -15.37
N ARG A 168 -15.63 -19.16 -15.42
CA ARG A 168 -17.04 -19.54 -15.65
C ARG A 168 -17.53 -19.19 -17.06
N GLY A 169 -16.59 -18.86 -17.95
CA GLY A 169 -16.91 -18.51 -19.34
C GLY A 169 -17.66 -17.19 -19.48
N ILE A 170 -17.61 -16.31 -18.46
CA ILE A 170 -18.28 -15.02 -18.50
C ILE A 170 -17.27 -13.94 -18.89
N GLU A 171 -17.57 -13.24 -19.97
CA GLU A 171 -16.91 -12.00 -20.36
C GLU A 171 -17.72 -10.83 -19.82
N PRO A 172 -17.21 -10.08 -18.81
CA PRO A 172 -17.99 -9.05 -18.12
C PRO A 172 -18.57 -8.00 -19.07
N GLU A 173 -17.81 -7.54 -20.06
CA GLU A 173 -18.24 -6.54 -21.04
C GLU A 173 -19.36 -7.00 -21.96
N LYS A 174 -19.55 -8.32 -22.12
CA LYS A 174 -20.65 -8.92 -22.88
C LYS A 174 -21.83 -9.33 -22.00
N HIS A 175 -21.57 -9.61 -20.73
CA HIS A 175 -22.57 -10.08 -19.79
C HIS A 175 -23.34 -8.92 -19.15
N PHE A 176 -22.62 -7.88 -18.72
CA PHE A 176 -23.21 -6.69 -18.11
C PHE A 176 -23.53 -5.63 -19.16
N SER A 177 -24.59 -4.84 -18.94
CA SER A 177 -24.94 -3.71 -19.83
C SER A 177 -23.91 -2.59 -19.74
N ARG A 178 -23.26 -2.46 -18.59
CA ARG A 178 -22.24 -1.46 -18.33
C ARG A 178 -21.23 -1.98 -17.32
N VAL A 179 -19.96 -1.92 -17.68
CA VAL A 179 -18.81 -2.19 -16.80
C VAL A 179 -18.12 -0.88 -16.48
N LEU A 180 -17.89 -0.64 -15.20
CA LEU A 180 -17.24 0.56 -14.67
C LEU A 180 -15.92 0.18 -14.00
N HIS A 181 -14.99 1.13 -13.93
CA HIS A 181 -13.79 1.04 -13.12
C HIS A 181 -13.69 2.25 -12.22
N THR A 182 -13.62 2.04 -10.91
CA THR A 182 -13.55 3.13 -9.94
C THR A 182 -12.87 2.69 -8.63
N ARG A 183 -12.82 3.57 -7.62
CA ARG A 183 -12.21 3.25 -6.33
C ARG A 183 -13.17 2.41 -5.47
N HIS A 184 -12.60 1.58 -4.59
CA HIS A 184 -13.34 0.70 -3.68
C HIS A 184 -14.42 1.43 -2.86
N GLN A 185 -14.09 2.59 -2.28
CA GLN A 185 -15.05 3.37 -1.51
C GLN A 185 -16.22 3.85 -2.38
N ALA A 186 -15.94 4.27 -3.62
CA ALA A 186 -16.98 4.69 -4.55
C ALA A 186 -17.86 3.52 -4.97
N ILE A 187 -17.31 2.31 -5.16
CA ILE A 187 -18.10 1.10 -5.44
C ILE A 187 -19.07 0.84 -4.31
N GLN A 188 -18.60 0.81 -3.06
CA GLN A 188 -19.45 0.61 -1.89
C GLN A 188 -20.57 1.67 -1.82
N THR A 189 -20.22 2.93 -1.95
CA THR A 189 -21.20 4.03 -1.88
C THR A 189 -22.25 3.92 -2.99
N GLN A 190 -21.85 3.66 -4.23
CA GLN A 190 -22.75 3.59 -5.37
C GLN A 190 -23.64 2.34 -5.35
N VAL A 191 -23.09 1.19 -4.92
CA VAL A 191 -23.89 -0.04 -4.75
C VAL A 191 -24.92 0.14 -3.63
N THR A 192 -24.51 0.66 -2.48
CA THR A 192 -25.42 0.87 -1.33
C THR A 192 -26.47 1.94 -1.59
N ALA A 193 -26.23 2.86 -2.53
CA ALA A 193 -27.19 3.84 -3.02
C ALA A 193 -28.08 3.30 -4.16
N GLY A 194 -27.86 2.06 -4.64
CA GLY A 194 -28.61 1.47 -5.75
C GLY A 194 -28.27 2.07 -7.12
N GLN A 195 -27.17 2.80 -7.25
CA GLN A 195 -26.70 3.41 -8.51
C GLN A 195 -25.95 2.42 -9.41
N ILE A 196 -25.40 1.38 -8.82
CA ILE A 196 -24.73 0.26 -9.49
C ILE A 196 -25.32 -1.02 -8.91
N ASP A 197 -25.65 -2.01 -9.76
CA ASP A 197 -26.32 -3.24 -9.32
C ASP A 197 -25.38 -4.14 -8.49
N ALA A 198 -24.12 -4.29 -8.91
CA ALA A 198 -23.10 -5.06 -8.21
C ALA A 198 -21.70 -4.50 -8.42
N GLY A 199 -20.78 -4.87 -7.55
CA GLY A 199 -19.39 -4.42 -7.69
C GLY A 199 -18.41 -5.25 -6.89
N ALA A 200 -17.15 -5.18 -7.29
CA ALA A 200 -16.03 -5.86 -6.66
C ALA A 200 -15.36 -4.98 -5.59
N ASP A 201 -15.08 -5.57 -4.45
CA ASP A 201 -14.44 -4.90 -3.33
C ASP A 201 -13.59 -5.89 -2.51
N PHE A 202 -13.18 -5.50 -1.31
CA PHE A 202 -12.54 -6.37 -0.34
C PHE A 202 -13.16 -6.22 1.05
N ASN A 203 -13.11 -7.31 1.80
CA ASN A 203 -13.79 -7.43 3.09
C ASN A 203 -13.43 -6.30 4.07
N ARG A 204 -12.14 -5.91 4.15
CA ARG A 204 -11.67 -4.88 5.08
C ARG A 204 -12.19 -3.47 4.74
N ASN A 205 -12.26 -3.11 3.44
CA ASN A 205 -12.84 -1.82 3.04
C ASN A 205 -14.30 -1.73 3.45
N ARG A 206 -15.07 -2.80 3.15
CA ARG A 206 -16.47 -2.88 3.58
C ARG A 206 -16.61 -2.73 5.10
N SER A 207 -15.83 -3.48 5.89
CA SER A 207 -15.87 -3.40 7.36
C SER A 207 -15.51 -1.98 7.84
N THR A 208 -14.41 -1.41 7.34
CA THR A 208 -13.99 -0.06 7.72
C THR A 208 -15.06 0.99 7.41
N MET A 209 -15.70 0.91 6.23
CA MET A 209 -16.76 1.86 5.87
C MET A 209 -18.02 1.71 6.75
N ILE A 210 -18.33 0.49 7.19
CA ILE A 210 -19.42 0.23 8.14
C ILE A 210 -19.05 0.80 9.53
N ASP A 211 -17.86 0.50 10.02
CA ASP A 211 -17.37 0.95 11.33
C ASP A 211 -17.30 2.49 11.43
N GLN A 212 -17.00 3.14 10.31
CA GLN A 212 -16.98 4.61 10.19
C GLN A 212 -18.38 5.23 9.93
N GLY A 213 -19.44 4.42 9.81
CA GLY A 213 -20.79 4.88 9.51
C GLY A 213 -20.98 5.47 8.11
N LEU A 214 -20.04 5.20 7.18
CA LEU A 214 -20.11 5.68 5.79
C LEU A 214 -21.12 4.90 4.95
N ILE A 215 -21.34 3.65 5.29
CA ILE A 215 -22.37 2.79 4.70
C ILE A 215 -23.07 1.98 5.80
N ARG A 216 -24.28 1.52 5.53
CA ARG A 216 -24.99 0.59 6.40
C ARG A 216 -24.75 -0.84 5.97
N ALA A 217 -24.46 -1.74 6.94
CA ALA A 217 -24.14 -3.15 6.68
C ALA A 217 -25.26 -3.86 5.89
N GLU A 218 -26.52 -3.58 6.24
CA GLU A 218 -27.70 -4.17 5.59
C GLU A 218 -27.91 -3.72 4.15
N ARG A 219 -27.27 -2.63 3.72
CA ARG A 219 -27.35 -2.13 2.34
C ARG A 219 -26.22 -2.61 1.43
N SER A 220 -25.24 -3.32 1.99
CA SER A 220 -24.10 -3.88 1.27
C SER A 220 -24.06 -5.40 1.45
N LYS A 221 -24.82 -6.13 0.64
CA LYS A 221 -24.90 -7.58 0.69
C LYS A 221 -23.70 -8.20 -0.04
N VAL A 222 -22.93 -9.03 0.67
CA VAL A 222 -21.88 -9.84 0.06
C VAL A 222 -22.52 -11.06 -0.59
N ILE A 223 -22.33 -11.24 -1.90
CA ILE A 223 -22.85 -12.37 -2.68
C ILE A 223 -21.76 -13.35 -3.11
N TRP A 224 -20.49 -12.96 -2.99
CA TRP A 224 -19.35 -13.82 -3.26
C TRP A 224 -18.13 -13.37 -2.44
N GLN A 225 -17.29 -14.34 -2.09
CA GLN A 225 -16.00 -14.14 -1.44
C GLN A 225 -14.97 -15.08 -2.05
N SER A 226 -13.76 -14.59 -2.26
CA SER A 226 -12.63 -15.39 -2.75
C SER A 226 -12.07 -16.33 -1.68
N ASP A 227 -11.21 -17.26 -2.09
CA ASP A 227 -10.21 -17.85 -1.20
C ASP A 227 -9.32 -16.76 -0.57
N PRO A 228 -8.59 -17.08 0.51
CA PRO A 228 -7.65 -16.15 1.12
C PRO A 228 -6.63 -15.64 0.09
N LEU A 229 -6.42 -14.33 0.06
CA LEU A 229 -5.44 -13.68 -0.80
C LEU A 229 -4.26 -13.17 0.05
N PRO A 230 -3.02 -13.24 -0.44
CA PRO A 230 -1.90 -12.57 0.18
C PRO A 230 -2.23 -11.10 0.46
N ASN A 231 -1.81 -10.58 1.62
CA ASN A 231 -2.04 -9.18 1.96
C ASN A 231 -1.06 -8.25 1.24
N ASP A 232 -1.24 -6.93 1.43
CA ASP A 232 -0.48 -5.90 0.74
C ASP A 232 1.03 -6.05 0.97
N ALA A 233 1.79 -5.90 -0.11
CA ALA A 233 3.23 -6.07 -0.15
C ALA A 233 3.96 -4.78 0.23
N VAL A 234 5.01 -4.89 1.03
CA VAL A 234 6.09 -3.91 1.03
C VAL A 234 7.17 -4.41 0.07
N ALA A 235 7.31 -3.72 -1.04
CA ALA A 235 8.26 -4.06 -2.09
C ALA A 235 9.33 -2.97 -2.24
N VAL A 236 10.51 -3.38 -2.72
CA VAL A 236 11.62 -2.48 -3.03
C VAL A 236 12.03 -2.63 -4.49
N SER A 237 12.64 -1.58 -5.04
CA SER A 237 13.22 -1.63 -6.38
C SER A 237 14.29 -2.72 -6.49
N ALA A 238 14.50 -3.27 -7.68
CA ALA A 238 15.53 -4.27 -7.92
C ALA A 238 16.95 -3.79 -7.50
N THR A 239 17.20 -2.51 -7.63
CA THR A 239 18.48 -1.90 -7.22
C THR A 239 18.66 -1.93 -5.70
N LEU A 240 17.65 -1.52 -4.93
CA LEU A 240 17.70 -1.57 -3.47
C LEU A 240 17.75 -3.00 -2.93
N PHE A 241 17.11 -3.94 -3.60
CA PHE A 241 17.12 -5.34 -3.18
C PHE A 241 18.50 -5.98 -3.23
N LYS A 242 19.43 -5.46 -4.03
CA LYS A 242 20.83 -5.91 -4.07
C LYS A 242 21.59 -5.57 -2.79
N ASP A 243 21.25 -4.49 -2.11
CA ASP A 243 21.80 -4.13 -0.80
C ASP A 243 21.12 -4.97 0.30
N LYS A 244 21.70 -6.13 0.59
CA LYS A 244 21.14 -7.05 1.59
C LYS A 244 21.15 -6.48 3.00
N ALA A 245 22.11 -5.61 3.33
CA ALA A 245 22.16 -4.94 4.61
C ALA A 245 21.02 -3.93 4.76
N PHE A 246 20.71 -3.19 3.69
CA PHE A 246 19.53 -2.31 3.65
C PHE A 246 18.24 -3.10 3.80
N VAL A 247 18.06 -4.18 3.02
CA VAL A 247 16.87 -5.04 3.09
C VAL A 247 16.65 -5.58 4.50
N ALA A 248 17.70 -6.08 5.14
CA ALA A 248 17.62 -6.60 6.51
C ALA A 248 17.19 -5.50 7.51
N ARG A 249 17.76 -4.29 7.42
CA ARG A 249 17.36 -3.15 8.26
C ARG A 249 15.89 -2.74 8.00
N LEU A 250 15.46 -2.72 6.74
CA LEU A 250 14.07 -2.41 6.40
C LEU A 250 13.11 -3.46 6.96
N GLN A 251 13.42 -4.74 6.81
CA GLN A 251 12.62 -5.84 7.37
C GLN A 251 12.54 -5.75 8.89
N GLN A 252 13.64 -5.44 9.57
CA GLN A 252 13.65 -5.23 11.01
C GLN A 252 12.79 -4.03 11.41
N ALA A 253 12.94 -2.87 10.73
CA ALA A 253 12.15 -1.68 11.00
C ALA A 253 10.64 -1.92 10.84
N LEU A 254 10.24 -2.73 9.85
CA LEU A 254 8.84 -3.12 9.64
C LEU A 254 8.36 -4.09 10.72
N ALA A 255 9.17 -5.09 11.08
CA ALA A 255 8.80 -6.09 12.10
C ALA A 255 8.58 -5.48 13.49
N GLU A 256 9.33 -4.42 13.84
CA GLU A 256 9.18 -3.70 15.11
C GLU A 256 7.85 -2.97 15.25
N VAL A 257 7.19 -2.60 14.13
CA VAL A 257 5.95 -1.80 14.15
C VAL A 257 4.88 -2.46 15.01
N GLY A 258 4.69 -3.78 14.89
CA GLY A 258 3.67 -4.50 15.64
C GLY A 258 3.80 -4.32 17.17
N SER A 259 5.03 -4.36 17.69
CA SER A 259 5.30 -4.18 19.13
C SER A 259 5.12 -2.73 19.59
N LEU A 260 5.21 -1.77 18.68
CA LEU A 260 5.08 -0.35 18.99
C LEU A 260 3.63 0.16 18.98
N LEU A 261 2.68 -0.59 18.42
CA LEU A 261 1.29 -0.12 18.25
C LEU A 261 0.59 0.23 19.57
N ASN A 262 0.94 -0.41 20.68
CA ASN A 262 0.36 -0.06 21.99
C ASN A 262 0.74 1.36 22.44
N SER A 263 1.95 1.81 22.12
CA SER A 263 2.45 3.16 22.48
C SER A 263 2.32 4.17 21.33
N GLN A 264 2.27 3.70 20.10
CA GLN A 264 2.22 4.50 18.88
C GLN A 264 1.15 3.96 17.90
N PRO A 265 -0.14 4.00 18.26
CA PRO A 265 -1.22 3.41 17.45
C PRO A 265 -1.36 4.05 16.07
N GLN A 266 -0.82 5.28 15.89
CA GLN A 266 -0.85 6.00 14.63
C GLN A 266 0.10 5.43 13.55
N LEU A 267 0.99 4.48 13.90
CA LEU A 267 1.93 3.89 12.92
C LEU A 267 1.22 3.12 11.81
N LEU A 268 0.05 2.55 12.11
CA LEU A 268 -0.78 1.82 11.14
C LEU A 268 -2.26 2.21 11.28
N PRO A 269 -3.05 2.05 10.21
CA PRO A 269 -4.51 2.16 10.30
C PRO A 269 -5.09 1.15 11.30
N ALA A 270 -6.28 1.43 11.81
CA ALA A 270 -7.00 0.54 12.73
C ALA A 270 -7.09 -0.89 12.18
N ASN A 271 -6.98 -1.87 13.08
CA ASN A 271 -6.99 -3.32 12.80
C ASN A 271 -5.75 -3.87 12.08
N TYR A 272 -4.82 -3.04 11.61
CA TYR A 272 -3.53 -3.50 11.14
C TYR A 272 -2.60 -3.72 12.34
N THR A 273 -1.87 -4.84 12.34
CA THR A 273 -1.17 -5.34 13.54
C THR A 273 0.33 -5.48 13.36
N GLY A 274 0.88 -5.06 12.23
CA GLY A 274 2.31 -5.11 11.95
C GLY A 274 2.65 -5.68 10.58
N PHE A 275 3.87 -6.17 10.46
CA PHE A 275 4.41 -6.76 9.23
C PHE A 275 5.13 -8.06 9.53
N VAL A 276 5.17 -8.97 8.54
CA VAL A 276 6.02 -10.17 8.54
C VAL A 276 6.78 -10.24 7.23
N ASN A 277 7.94 -10.89 7.24
CA ASN A 277 8.72 -11.10 6.03
C ASN A 277 7.92 -11.92 5.02
N ALA A 278 8.05 -11.57 3.76
CA ALA A 278 7.42 -12.27 2.64
C ALA A 278 8.38 -12.34 1.44
N ASP A 279 8.15 -13.30 0.59
CA ASP A 279 8.88 -13.52 -0.65
C ASP A 279 7.95 -13.67 -1.86
N ASN A 280 8.51 -13.87 -3.03
CA ASN A 280 7.76 -14.04 -4.27
C ASN A 280 6.84 -15.26 -4.27
N ALA A 281 7.17 -16.32 -3.52
CA ALA A 281 6.35 -17.52 -3.46
C ALA A 281 5.01 -17.26 -2.80
N PHE A 282 4.97 -16.35 -1.80
CA PHE A 282 3.73 -15.93 -1.15
C PHE A 282 2.74 -15.29 -2.11
N TYR A 283 3.21 -14.60 -3.16
CA TYR A 283 2.37 -13.93 -4.17
C TYR A 283 2.14 -14.77 -5.44
N LYS A 284 2.57 -16.03 -5.45
CA LYS A 284 2.36 -16.94 -6.60
C LYS A 284 0.89 -17.07 -7.03
N PRO A 285 -0.11 -17.21 -6.13
CA PRO A 285 -1.51 -17.30 -6.55
C PRO A 285 -1.99 -16.08 -7.35
N ILE A 286 -1.48 -14.89 -7.03
CA ILE A 286 -1.83 -13.66 -7.76
C ILE A 286 -1.16 -13.63 -9.14
N ARG A 287 0.07 -14.10 -9.23
CA ARG A 287 0.78 -14.26 -10.51
C ARG A 287 0.05 -15.25 -11.43
N ASP A 288 -0.37 -16.39 -10.88
CA ASP A 288 -1.08 -17.42 -11.62
C ASP A 288 -2.41 -16.89 -12.15
N ALA A 289 -3.17 -16.13 -11.35
CA ALA A 289 -4.39 -15.46 -11.80
C ALA A 289 -4.11 -14.42 -12.92
N GLY A 290 -3.00 -13.70 -12.81
CA GLY A 290 -2.56 -12.75 -13.85
C GLY A 290 -2.26 -13.43 -15.18
N LEU A 291 -1.57 -14.57 -15.15
CA LEU A 291 -1.30 -15.40 -16.33
C LEU A 291 -2.60 -15.99 -16.90
N ALA A 292 -3.45 -16.58 -16.06
CA ALA A 292 -4.71 -17.21 -16.48
C ALA A 292 -5.71 -16.21 -17.11
N THR A 293 -5.67 -14.94 -16.71
CA THR A 293 -6.50 -13.89 -17.29
C THR A 293 -5.87 -13.20 -18.51
N GLY A 294 -4.66 -13.60 -18.92
CA GLY A 294 -3.91 -12.93 -19.98
C GLY A 294 -3.49 -11.49 -19.64
N LYS A 295 -3.58 -11.09 -18.36
CA LYS A 295 -3.13 -9.76 -17.89
C LYS A 295 -1.64 -9.73 -17.58
N LEU A 296 -1.02 -10.90 -17.52
CA LEU A 296 0.41 -11.09 -17.43
C LEU A 296 0.84 -12.04 -18.54
N THR A 297 1.88 -11.72 -19.27
CA THR A 297 2.50 -12.62 -20.25
C THR A 297 3.58 -13.47 -19.56
N PRO A 298 3.79 -14.72 -19.95
CA PRO A 298 4.95 -15.47 -19.46
C PRO A 298 6.24 -14.71 -19.78
N ARG A 299 7.19 -14.71 -18.86
CA ARG A 299 8.54 -14.24 -19.17
C ARG A 299 9.21 -15.26 -20.08
N PRO A 300 10.00 -14.83 -21.08
CA PRO A 300 10.77 -15.72 -21.95
C PRO A 300 11.77 -16.56 -21.18
#